data_d4501c4bbc230a5d0493b2893b668dd2
#
_entry.id   d4501c4bbc230a5d0493b2893b668dd2
#
_cell.length_a   1.000
_cell.length_b   1.000
_cell.length_c   1.000
_cell.angle_alpha   90.00
_cell.angle_beta   90.00
_cell.angle_gamma   90.00
#
_symmetry.space_group_name_H-M   'P 1'
#
loop_
_entity.id
_entity.type
_entity.pdbx_description
1 polymer ?
#
loop_
_entity_poly.entity_id
_entity_poly.type
_entity_poly.pdbx_seq_one_letter_code
_entity_poly.pdbx_strand_id
1 'polypeptide(L)'
;MLVAANANVLVIDDHSHPCGEPLPVEVEVVSADCGSVGAEKALAGFKPEVVLHLASKGGVQRAARDPGDHVKTSLASSVGLFDAAVKAGARRLVIASSGGTIYGEGARLPAREIYKPNPLSAHGAAKRSEEIYMSALGLRHGISTLALRYGNVYGPRQDGTGDTGVVAITCYRMLNRTALRIYGDGGQTRDFVYVSDVAAANVAAVLGRVSGEVNIGSGRETSINAIVKRLLEESGRHTKIEFLPAREFEVRRVCLDPARAHRHLSWKAKVSINAGLAATWAWFRKRHSAQRAATLGLP
;
A
#
# COMPACT_ATOMS: atom_id res chain seq x y z
N MET A 1 9.00 11.02 8.25
CA MET A 1 8.67 12.14 7.32
C MET A 1 7.69 13.12 7.97
N LEU A 2 6.54 12.71 8.51
CA LEU A 2 5.62 13.64 9.22
C LEU A 2 6.28 14.28 10.43
N VAL A 3 6.95 13.50 11.29
CA VAL A 3 7.75 14.01 12.41
C VAL A 3 8.80 15.02 11.95
N ALA A 4 9.53 14.70 10.87
CA ALA A 4 10.49 15.64 10.27
C ALA A 4 9.85 16.91 9.68
N ALA A 5 8.53 16.90 9.47
CA ALA A 5 7.72 18.08 9.10
C ALA A 5 7.07 18.75 10.34
N ASN A 6 7.57 18.47 11.55
CA ASN A 6 7.11 18.99 12.83
C ASN A 6 5.63 18.65 13.16
N ALA A 7 5.10 17.55 12.62
CA ALA A 7 3.79 17.07 12.99
C ALA A 7 3.85 16.26 14.29
N ASN A 8 2.90 16.48 15.20
CA ASN A 8 2.63 15.56 16.30
C ASN A 8 1.94 14.31 15.73
N VAL A 9 2.46 13.12 15.97
CA VAL A 9 2.03 11.87 15.32
C VAL A 9 1.65 10.82 16.34
N LEU A 10 0.43 10.33 16.25
CA LEU A 10 -0.05 9.11 16.89
C LEU A 10 -0.15 8.01 15.85
N VAL A 11 0.35 6.82 16.16
CA VAL A 11 0.18 5.61 15.33
C VAL A 11 -0.75 4.65 16.05
N ILE A 12 -1.79 4.18 15.36
CA ILE A 12 -2.65 3.08 15.80
C ILE A 12 -2.37 1.88 14.90
N ASP A 13 -1.87 0.79 15.47
CA ASP A 13 -1.46 -0.42 14.72
C ASP A 13 -1.76 -1.67 15.56
N ASP A 14 -2.31 -2.71 14.97
CA ASP A 14 -2.59 -3.98 15.64
C ASP A 14 -1.39 -4.94 15.65
N HIS A 15 -0.28 -4.52 15.06
CA HIS A 15 0.96 -5.28 14.92
C HIS A 15 0.81 -6.66 14.26
N SER A 16 -0.28 -6.89 13.53
CA SER A 16 -0.50 -8.15 12.80
C SER A 16 0.56 -8.42 11.72
N HIS A 17 1.23 -7.36 11.24
CA HIS A 17 2.31 -7.43 10.26
C HIS A 17 3.53 -6.59 10.68
N PRO A 18 4.30 -7.04 11.69
CA PRO A 18 5.41 -6.24 12.21
C PRO A 18 6.51 -6.09 11.16
N CYS A 19 6.93 -4.86 10.91
CA CYS A 19 8.04 -4.57 9.97
C CYS A 19 9.42 -4.84 10.58
N GLY A 20 9.51 -5.03 11.89
CA GLY A 20 10.75 -5.33 12.63
C GLY A 20 11.72 -4.15 12.74
N GLU A 21 11.30 -2.92 12.45
CA GLU A 21 12.10 -1.71 12.65
C GLU A 21 11.34 -0.74 13.57
N PRO A 22 12.01 -0.15 14.58
CA PRO A 22 11.37 0.75 15.52
C PRO A 22 10.89 2.04 14.83
N LEU A 23 9.83 2.61 15.35
CA LEU A 23 9.42 3.97 15.03
C LEU A 23 10.30 5.00 15.77
N PRO A 24 10.36 6.27 15.31
CA PRO A 24 10.99 7.33 16.08
C PRO A 24 10.42 7.43 17.49
N VAL A 25 11.27 7.78 18.46
CA VAL A 25 10.92 7.79 19.89
C VAL A 25 9.80 8.79 20.22
N GLU A 26 9.69 9.84 19.38
CA GLU A 26 8.69 10.90 19.53
C GLU A 26 7.29 10.49 19.07
N VAL A 27 7.15 9.29 18.47
CA VAL A 27 5.87 8.81 17.98
C VAL A 27 5.17 7.99 19.06
N GLU A 28 4.01 8.47 19.49
CA GLU A 28 3.13 7.69 20.33
C GLU A 28 2.52 6.53 19.55
N VAL A 29 2.50 5.33 20.13
CA VAL A 29 1.95 4.11 19.48
C VAL A 29 0.89 3.50 20.38
N VAL A 30 -0.30 3.31 19.83
CA VAL A 30 -1.39 2.56 20.46
C VAL A 30 -1.59 1.23 19.76
N SER A 31 -1.41 0.14 20.48
CA SER A 31 -1.66 -1.21 19.98
C SER A 31 -3.14 -1.50 19.95
N ALA A 32 -3.78 -1.35 18.79
CA ALA A 32 -5.21 -1.57 18.61
C ALA A 32 -5.57 -1.80 17.13
N ASP A 33 -6.66 -2.55 16.89
CA ASP A 33 -7.33 -2.55 15.59
C ASP A 33 -7.97 -1.19 15.32
N CYS A 34 -7.85 -0.68 14.10
CA CYS A 34 -8.34 0.64 13.71
C CYS A 34 -9.85 0.85 13.91
N GLY A 35 -10.66 -0.23 13.87
CA GLY A 35 -12.11 -0.20 14.11
C GLY A 35 -12.51 -0.53 15.55
N SER A 36 -11.58 -0.59 16.49
CA SER A 36 -11.84 -0.99 17.87
C SER A 36 -12.15 0.20 18.79
N VAL A 37 -12.75 -0.11 19.96
CA VAL A 37 -12.94 0.87 21.05
C VAL A 37 -11.60 1.46 21.52
N GLY A 38 -10.49 0.70 21.41
CA GLY A 38 -9.15 1.20 21.72
C GLY A 38 -8.74 2.33 20.78
N ALA A 39 -9.00 2.19 19.49
CA ALA A 39 -8.75 3.24 18.50
C ALA A 39 -9.65 4.46 18.71
N GLU A 40 -10.95 4.27 19.03
CA GLU A 40 -11.84 5.38 19.37
C GLU A 40 -11.33 6.20 20.55
N LYS A 41 -10.92 5.54 21.65
CA LYS A 41 -10.36 6.21 22.83
C LYS A 41 -9.07 6.97 22.52
N ALA A 42 -8.18 6.36 21.71
CA ALA A 42 -6.95 7.00 21.30
C ALA A 42 -7.21 8.26 20.47
N LEU A 43 -8.13 8.21 19.50
CA LEU A 43 -8.54 9.37 18.71
C LEU A 43 -9.18 10.45 19.57
N ALA A 44 -10.08 10.09 20.49
CA ALA A 44 -10.74 11.03 21.38
C ALA A 44 -9.75 11.76 22.32
N GLY A 45 -8.72 11.06 22.79
CA GLY A 45 -7.64 11.65 23.60
C GLY A 45 -6.70 12.53 22.81
N PHE A 46 -6.26 12.07 21.65
CA PHE A 46 -5.28 12.76 20.81
C PHE A 46 -5.87 13.95 20.04
N LYS A 47 -7.16 13.87 19.64
CA LYS A 47 -7.90 14.90 18.88
C LYS A 47 -7.17 15.30 17.58
N PRO A 48 -6.95 14.37 16.65
CA PRO A 48 -6.19 14.64 15.43
C PRO A 48 -6.90 15.65 14.52
N GLU A 49 -6.15 16.56 13.90
CA GLU A 49 -6.67 17.39 12.80
C GLU A 49 -6.84 16.57 11.51
N VAL A 50 -5.93 15.63 11.27
CA VAL A 50 -5.90 14.78 10.07
C VAL A 50 -5.74 13.33 10.47
N VAL A 51 -6.55 12.45 9.89
CA VAL A 51 -6.36 11.00 10.00
C VAL A 51 -5.88 10.47 8.63
N LEU A 52 -4.71 9.82 8.64
CA LEU A 52 -4.16 9.10 7.48
C LEU A 52 -4.35 7.60 7.71
N HIS A 53 -5.30 7.00 7.01
CA HIS A 53 -5.64 5.59 7.14
C HIS A 53 -4.88 4.75 6.10
N LEU A 54 -3.88 4.00 6.56
CA LEU A 54 -3.05 3.10 5.75
C LEU A 54 -3.31 1.62 6.05
N ALA A 55 -4.00 1.31 7.14
CA ALA A 55 -4.27 -0.05 7.56
C ALA A 55 -5.22 -0.77 6.59
N SER A 56 -4.96 -2.05 6.36
CA SER A 56 -5.84 -2.94 5.61
C SER A 56 -5.51 -4.39 5.97
N LYS A 57 -6.52 -5.20 6.28
CA LYS A 57 -6.32 -6.61 6.60
C LYS A 57 -6.31 -7.46 5.34
N GLY A 58 -5.11 -7.86 4.94
CA GLY A 58 -4.89 -8.72 3.77
C GLY A 58 -4.96 -7.97 2.43
N GLY A 59 -4.54 -8.68 1.37
CA GLY A 59 -4.57 -8.20 0.00
C GLY A 59 -5.63 -8.91 -0.84
N VAL A 60 -5.50 -8.79 -2.16
CA VAL A 60 -6.42 -9.35 -3.15
C VAL A 60 -6.70 -10.85 -2.93
N GLN A 61 -5.68 -11.64 -2.59
CA GLN A 61 -5.82 -13.09 -2.42
C GLN A 61 -6.62 -13.46 -1.17
N ARG A 62 -6.38 -12.79 -0.03
CA ARG A 62 -7.17 -13.03 1.19
C ARG A 62 -8.62 -12.64 0.98
N ALA A 63 -8.85 -11.47 0.38
CA ALA A 63 -10.19 -10.99 0.07
C ALA A 63 -10.95 -11.93 -0.89
N ALA A 64 -10.24 -12.59 -1.82
CA ALA A 64 -10.85 -13.57 -2.73
C ALA A 64 -11.22 -14.88 -2.01
N ARG A 65 -10.42 -15.32 -1.02
CA ARG A 65 -10.69 -16.54 -0.25
C ARG A 65 -11.89 -16.39 0.68
N ASP A 66 -12.01 -15.25 1.34
CA ASP A 66 -13.12 -14.95 2.25
C ASP A 66 -13.55 -13.49 2.11
N PRO A 67 -14.43 -13.18 1.15
CA PRO A 67 -14.90 -11.81 0.94
C PRO A 67 -15.77 -11.31 2.11
N GLY A 68 -16.47 -12.19 2.82
CA GLY A 68 -17.28 -11.85 3.98
C GLY A 68 -16.43 -11.41 5.17
N ASP A 69 -15.36 -12.13 5.50
CA ASP A 69 -14.39 -11.74 6.52
C ASP A 69 -13.68 -10.44 6.11
N HIS A 70 -13.33 -10.29 4.84
CA HIS A 70 -12.69 -9.07 4.35
C HIS A 70 -13.56 -7.82 4.51
N VAL A 71 -14.87 -7.91 4.28
CA VAL A 71 -15.80 -6.79 4.55
C VAL A 71 -15.83 -6.44 6.03
N LYS A 72 -15.92 -7.45 6.93
CA LYS A 72 -15.96 -7.22 8.38
C LYS A 72 -14.65 -6.62 8.91
N THR A 73 -13.53 -7.18 8.51
CA THR A 73 -12.22 -6.85 9.08
C THR A 73 -11.51 -5.67 8.40
N SER A 74 -11.88 -5.31 7.19
CA SER A 74 -11.32 -4.15 6.46
C SER A 74 -12.33 -3.04 6.33
N LEU A 75 -13.41 -3.25 5.55
CA LEU A 75 -14.35 -2.16 5.25
C LEU A 75 -15.06 -1.65 6.51
N ALA A 76 -15.63 -2.53 7.33
CA ALA A 76 -16.35 -2.13 8.53
C ALA A 76 -15.43 -1.42 9.54
N SER A 77 -14.20 -1.94 9.73
CA SER A 77 -13.19 -1.29 10.58
C SER A 77 -12.79 0.09 10.05
N SER A 78 -12.62 0.24 8.74
CA SER A 78 -12.31 1.54 8.12
C SER A 78 -13.44 2.55 8.32
N VAL A 79 -14.69 2.15 8.11
CA VAL A 79 -15.86 3.02 8.31
C VAL A 79 -16.00 3.41 9.78
N GLY A 80 -15.79 2.47 10.72
CA GLY A 80 -15.76 2.75 12.15
C GLY A 80 -14.68 3.78 12.53
N LEU A 81 -13.47 3.64 11.96
CA LEU A 81 -12.39 4.61 12.13
C LEU A 81 -12.77 6.01 11.63
N PHE A 82 -13.44 6.10 10.46
CA PHE A 82 -13.85 7.40 9.90
C PHE A 82 -14.86 8.09 10.82
N ASP A 83 -15.84 7.36 11.32
CA ASP A 83 -16.84 7.90 12.27
C ASP A 83 -16.18 8.35 13.57
N ALA A 84 -15.28 7.54 14.14
CA ALA A 84 -14.51 7.88 15.33
C ALA A 84 -13.62 9.12 15.11
N ALA A 85 -12.98 9.24 13.96
CA ALA A 85 -12.17 10.40 13.61
C ALA A 85 -13.01 11.69 13.56
N VAL A 86 -14.19 11.63 12.93
CA VAL A 86 -15.15 12.75 12.88
C VAL A 86 -15.57 13.15 14.29
N LYS A 87 -15.96 12.19 15.14
CA LYS A 87 -16.34 12.43 16.54
C LYS A 87 -15.20 13.03 17.37
N ALA A 88 -13.95 12.66 17.07
CA ALA A 88 -12.76 13.23 17.70
C ALA A 88 -12.41 14.66 17.21
N GLY A 89 -13.12 15.19 16.22
CA GLY A 89 -12.92 16.53 15.69
C GLY A 89 -11.96 16.64 14.51
N ALA A 90 -11.63 15.53 13.86
CA ALA A 90 -10.80 15.55 12.65
C ALA A 90 -11.47 16.40 11.56
N ARG A 91 -10.65 17.21 10.88
CA ARG A 91 -11.08 18.08 9.78
C ARG A 91 -10.75 17.49 8.40
N ARG A 92 -9.95 16.42 8.40
CA ARG A 92 -9.51 15.79 7.15
C ARG A 92 -9.31 14.29 7.34
N LEU A 93 -9.79 13.51 6.35
CA LEU A 93 -9.51 12.09 6.21
C LEU A 93 -8.73 11.84 4.92
N VAL A 94 -7.62 11.12 5.01
CA VAL A 94 -6.81 10.66 3.87
C VAL A 94 -6.72 9.14 3.95
N ILE A 95 -7.01 8.44 2.85
CA ILE A 95 -6.95 6.97 2.83
C ILE A 95 -6.01 6.42 1.75
N ALA A 96 -5.40 5.29 2.06
CA ALA A 96 -4.77 4.43 1.07
C ALA A 96 -5.84 3.65 0.30
N SER A 97 -6.06 4.02 -0.94
CA SER A 97 -6.91 3.32 -1.90
C SER A 97 -6.05 2.59 -2.94
N SER A 98 -6.66 1.90 -3.91
CA SER A 98 -5.94 1.02 -4.83
C SER A 98 -6.22 1.34 -6.30
N GLY A 99 -5.34 2.09 -6.95
CA GLY A 99 -5.39 2.28 -8.40
C GLY A 99 -5.14 0.98 -9.18
N GLY A 100 -4.45 0.02 -8.56
CA GLY A 100 -4.20 -1.28 -9.18
C GLY A 100 -5.42 -2.21 -9.28
N THR A 101 -6.51 -1.92 -8.54
CA THR A 101 -7.68 -2.81 -8.49
C THR A 101 -9.01 -2.12 -8.75
N ILE A 102 -9.08 -0.80 -8.61
CA ILE A 102 -10.34 -0.05 -8.71
C ILE A 102 -10.84 0.09 -10.15
N TYR A 103 -9.94 0.32 -11.13
CA TYR A 103 -10.36 0.60 -12.50
C TYR A 103 -10.81 -0.65 -13.28
N GLY A 104 -10.37 -1.83 -12.87
CA GLY A 104 -10.73 -3.10 -13.50
C GLY A 104 -10.03 -3.36 -14.83
N GLU A 105 -10.51 -4.38 -15.54
CA GLU A 105 -10.00 -4.75 -16.86
C GLU A 105 -10.62 -3.85 -17.95
N GLY A 106 -9.86 -3.63 -19.03
CA GLY A 106 -10.32 -2.85 -20.18
C GLY A 106 -10.32 -1.33 -19.97
N ALA A 107 -9.90 -0.82 -18.83
CA ALA A 107 -9.73 0.61 -18.64
C ALA A 107 -8.68 1.17 -19.63
N ARG A 108 -8.96 2.33 -20.25
CA ARG A 108 -7.96 3.02 -21.06
C ARG A 108 -6.75 3.39 -20.19
N LEU A 109 -5.56 3.08 -20.68
CA LEU A 109 -4.31 3.34 -19.95
C LEU A 109 -3.52 4.50 -20.58
N PRO A 110 -2.83 5.32 -19.76
CA PRO A 110 -2.88 5.32 -18.30
C PRO A 110 -4.27 5.69 -17.74
N ALA A 111 -4.71 5.00 -16.67
CA ALA A 111 -6.03 5.22 -16.09
C ALA A 111 -6.09 6.57 -15.35
N ARG A 112 -7.13 7.36 -15.62
CA ARG A 112 -7.36 8.67 -15.01
C ARG A 112 -8.45 8.58 -13.94
N GLU A 113 -8.40 9.46 -12.95
CA GLU A 113 -9.35 9.48 -11.82
C GLU A 113 -10.81 9.67 -12.25
N ILE A 114 -11.03 10.31 -13.40
CA ILE A 114 -12.36 10.53 -14.00
C ILE A 114 -12.98 9.25 -14.57
N TYR A 115 -12.21 8.17 -14.72
CA TYR A 115 -12.76 6.94 -15.28
C TYR A 115 -13.59 6.21 -14.25
N LYS A 116 -14.71 5.65 -14.72
CA LYS A 116 -15.64 4.91 -13.86
C LYS A 116 -14.92 3.71 -13.22
N PRO A 117 -14.92 3.60 -11.89
CA PRO A 117 -14.43 2.40 -11.22
C PRO A 117 -15.22 1.16 -11.62
N ASN A 118 -14.50 0.07 -11.88
CA ASN A 118 -15.07 -1.25 -12.20
C ASN A 118 -14.23 -2.37 -11.58
N PRO A 119 -14.14 -2.46 -10.23
CA PRO A 119 -13.29 -3.43 -9.57
C PRO A 119 -13.75 -4.85 -9.83
N LEU A 120 -12.81 -5.76 -10.18
CA LEU A 120 -13.06 -7.18 -10.41
C LEU A 120 -12.83 -8.04 -9.16
N SER A 121 -12.16 -7.51 -8.15
CA SER A 121 -11.82 -8.24 -6.92
C SER A 121 -12.57 -7.71 -5.71
N ALA A 122 -12.82 -8.58 -4.71
CA ALA A 122 -13.42 -8.18 -3.45
C ALA A 122 -12.59 -7.09 -2.74
N HIS A 123 -11.24 -7.15 -2.83
CA HIS A 123 -10.37 -6.09 -2.33
C HIS A 123 -10.60 -4.74 -3.03
N GLY A 124 -10.67 -4.75 -4.35
CA GLY A 124 -10.96 -3.52 -5.12
C GLY A 124 -12.34 -2.95 -4.82
N ALA A 125 -13.35 -3.82 -4.66
CA ALA A 125 -14.70 -3.43 -4.26
C ALA A 125 -14.71 -2.80 -2.86
N ALA A 126 -14.01 -3.40 -1.89
CA ALA A 126 -13.87 -2.86 -0.54
C ALA A 126 -13.19 -1.48 -0.56
N LYS A 127 -12.07 -1.32 -1.28
CA LYS A 127 -11.39 -0.03 -1.41
C LYS A 127 -12.25 1.04 -2.05
N ARG A 128 -13.03 0.69 -3.07
CA ARG A 128 -14.01 1.63 -3.66
C ARG A 128 -15.13 1.98 -2.67
N SER A 129 -15.59 1.02 -1.88
CA SER A 129 -16.60 1.28 -0.84
C SER A 129 -16.05 2.20 0.25
N GLU A 130 -14.80 2.01 0.70
CA GLU A 130 -14.14 2.94 1.63
C GLU A 130 -14.12 4.38 1.08
N GLU A 131 -13.79 4.59 -0.19
CA GLU A 131 -13.83 5.92 -0.84
C GLU A 131 -15.25 6.53 -0.77
N ILE A 132 -16.29 5.73 -1.04
CA ILE A 132 -17.70 6.18 -1.04
C ILE A 132 -18.14 6.55 0.37
N TYR A 133 -17.89 5.69 1.37
CA TYR A 133 -18.25 5.96 2.76
C TYR A 133 -17.53 7.18 3.32
N MET A 134 -16.22 7.29 3.07
CA MET A 134 -15.43 8.44 3.49
C MET A 134 -15.96 9.74 2.86
N SER A 135 -16.29 9.73 1.57
CA SER A 135 -16.84 10.90 0.86
C SER A 135 -18.22 11.31 1.43
N ALA A 136 -19.09 10.33 1.69
CA ALA A 136 -20.42 10.58 2.26
C ALA A 136 -20.33 11.20 3.67
N LEU A 137 -19.44 10.69 4.52
CA LEU A 137 -19.17 11.26 5.84
C LEU A 137 -18.58 12.67 5.72
N GLY A 138 -17.65 12.86 4.77
CA GLY A 138 -17.07 14.17 4.48
C GLY A 138 -18.11 15.23 4.13
N LEU A 139 -19.03 14.88 3.23
CA LEU A 139 -20.14 15.75 2.83
C LEU A 139 -21.08 16.05 4.01
N ARG A 140 -21.43 15.03 4.79
CA ARG A 140 -22.34 15.17 5.96
C ARG A 140 -21.78 16.07 7.03
N HIS A 141 -20.46 15.99 7.31
CA HIS A 141 -19.82 16.65 8.44
C HIS A 141 -18.96 17.85 8.05
N GLY A 142 -18.91 18.22 6.75
CA GLY A 142 -18.14 19.36 6.26
C GLY A 142 -16.63 19.17 6.38
N ILE A 143 -16.12 17.92 6.35
CA ILE A 143 -14.70 17.63 6.44
C ILE A 143 -14.09 17.28 5.08
N SER A 144 -12.81 17.59 4.90
CA SER A 144 -12.08 17.30 3.67
C SER A 144 -11.72 15.81 3.58
N THR A 145 -11.91 15.20 2.40
CA THR A 145 -11.58 13.79 2.17
C THR A 145 -10.72 13.61 0.95
N LEU A 146 -9.72 12.72 1.03
CA LEU A 146 -8.83 12.40 -0.07
C LEU A 146 -8.50 10.90 -0.12
N ALA A 147 -8.74 10.27 -1.24
CA ALA A 147 -8.32 8.90 -1.52
C ALA A 147 -7.07 8.89 -2.41
N LEU A 148 -5.99 8.31 -1.94
CA LEU A 148 -4.77 8.09 -2.71
C LEU A 148 -4.83 6.70 -3.35
N ARG A 149 -5.08 6.64 -4.65
CA ARG A 149 -5.14 5.40 -5.43
C ARG A 149 -3.73 4.97 -5.82
N TYR A 150 -3.13 4.12 -5.01
CA TYR A 150 -1.77 3.65 -5.26
C TYR A 150 -1.69 2.67 -6.42
N GLY A 151 -0.59 2.78 -7.19
CA GLY A 151 -0.09 1.69 -8.00
C GLY A 151 0.47 0.55 -7.12
N ASN A 152 1.31 -0.29 -7.71
CA ASN A 152 1.94 -1.40 -6.98
C ASN A 152 3.13 -0.89 -6.16
N VAL A 153 2.88 -0.60 -4.88
CA VAL A 153 3.92 -0.13 -3.95
C VAL A 153 4.92 -1.25 -3.68
N TYR A 154 6.21 -0.94 -3.74
CA TYR A 154 7.29 -1.85 -3.41
C TYR A 154 8.44 -1.13 -2.71
N GLY A 155 9.25 -1.88 -1.97
CA GLY A 155 10.42 -1.32 -1.30
C GLY A 155 10.77 -2.03 0.00
N PRO A 156 11.73 -1.48 0.75
CA PRO A 156 12.07 -1.92 2.10
C PRO A 156 10.85 -2.02 3.02
N ARG A 157 10.91 -2.95 3.98
CA ARG A 157 9.87 -3.24 4.99
C ARG A 157 8.62 -3.93 4.46
N GLN A 158 8.52 -4.22 3.17
CA GLN A 158 7.41 -5.03 2.65
C GLN A 158 7.61 -6.50 3.08
N ASP A 159 6.50 -7.16 3.49
CA ASP A 159 6.54 -8.59 3.82
C ASP A 159 6.76 -9.43 2.55
N GLY A 160 7.80 -10.26 2.58
CA GLY A 160 8.13 -11.20 1.51
C GLY A 160 7.56 -12.60 1.70
N THR A 161 6.95 -12.89 2.86
CA THR A 161 6.36 -14.20 3.20
C THR A 161 4.90 -14.34 2.78
N GLY A 162 4.23 -13.21 2.53
CA GLY A 162 2.81 -13.15 2.19
C GLY A 162 2.50 -13.49 0.73
N ASP A 163 1.24 -13.26 0.36
CA ASP A 163 0.69 -13.54 -0.98
C ASP A 163 0.73 -12.32 -1.92
N THR A 164 1.16 -11.16 -1.43
CA THR A 164 1.15 -9.88 -2.16
C THR A 164 2.54 -9.24 -2.17
N GLY A 165 2.82 -8.46 -3.22
CA GLY A 165 4.10 -7.78 -3.35
C GLY A 165 5.18 -8.63 -4.04
N VAL A 166 5.03 -8.81 -5.35
CA VAL A 166 5.93 -9.66 -6.16
C VAL A 166 7.42 -9.33 -5.95
N VAL A 167 7.79 -8.07 -5.75
CA VAL A 167 9.19 -7.66 -5.51
C VAL A 167 9.70 -8.26 -4.19
N ALA A 168 8.97 -8.08 -3.09
CA ALA A 168 9.34 -8.60 -1.78
C ALA A 168 9.38 -10.13 -1.76
N ILE A 169 8.35 -10.78 -2.34
CA ILE A 169 8.28 -12.26 -2.45
C ILE A 169 9.47 -12.80 -3.26
N THR A 170 9.83 -12.14 -4.37
CA THR A 170 10.97 -12.56 -5.19
C THR A 170 12.27 -12.44 -4.40
N CYS A 171 12.52 -11.31 -3.71
CA CYS A 171 13.69 -11.13 -2.85
C CYS A 171 13.77 -12.20 -1.75
N TYR A 172 12.66 -12.44 -1.04
CA TYR A 172 12.58 -13.43 0.02
C TYR A 172 12.89 -14.85 -0.49
N ARG A 173 12.26 -15.25 -1.60
CA ARG A 173 12.47 -16.57 -2.19
C ARG A 173 13.90 -16.78 -2.69
N MET A 174 14.50 -15.78 -3.32
CA MET A 174 15.91 -15.83 -3.74
C MET A 174 16.86 -15.99 -2.55
N LEU A 175 16.61 -15.30 -1.43
CA LEU A 175 17.44 -15.40 -0.23
C LEU A 175 17.32 -16.78 0.44
N ASN A 176 16.13 -17.36 0.44
CA ASN A 176 15.86 -18.68 0.99
C ASN A 176 16.10 -19.82 -0.01
N ARG A 177 16.64 -19.54 -1.21
CA ARG A 177 16.94 -20.52 -2.26
C ARG A 177 15.72 -21.38 -2.67
N THR A 178 14.52 -20.79 -2.62
CA THR A 178 13.28 -21.44 -3.05
C THR A 178 12.87 -20.97 -4.44
N ALA A 179 12.17 -21.83 -5.20
CA ALA A 179 11.75 -21.51 -6.56
C ALA A 179 10.86 -20.26 -6.60
N LEU A 180 11.10 -19.39 -7.58
CA LEU A 180 10.22 -18.26 -7.87
C LEU A 180 8.94 -18.78 -8.53
N ARG A 181 7.79 -18.23 -8.14
CA ARG A 181 6.49 -18.62 -8.71
C ARG A 181 5.89 -17.46 -9.46
N ILE A 182 5.64 -17.66 -10.74
CA ILE A 182 4.97 -16.70 -11.62
C ILE A 182 3.62 -17.28 -12.00
N TYR A 183 2.56 -16.54 -11.74
CA TYR A 183 1.21 -16.93 -12.13
C TYR A 183 0.93 -16.44 -13.55
N GLY A 184 0.39 -17.32 -14.42
CA GLY A 184 0.26 -17.06 -15.85
C GLY A 184 1.62 -17.05 -16.54
N ASP A 185 1.73 -16.28 -17.63
CA ASP A 185 2.94 -16.14 -18.46
C ASP A 185 3.93 -15.08 -17.95
N GLY A 186 3.60 -14.36 -16.86
CA GLY A 186 4.41 -13.27 -16.33
C GLY A 186 4.41 -11.98 -17.17
N GLY A 187 3.62 -11.96 -18.26
CA GLY A 187 3.47 -10.80 -19.12
C GLY A 187 2.49 -9.74 -18.59
N GLN A 188 1.75 -10.05 -17.52
CA GLN A 188 0.89 -9.05 -16.89
C GLN A 188 1.71 -7.88 -16.36
N THR A 189 1.20 -6.66 -16.58
CA THR A 189 1.91 -5.43 -16.23
C THR A 189 1.28 -4.74 -15.04
N ARG A 190 2.13 -4.02 -14.29
CA ARG A 190 1.72 -3.18 -13.15
C ARG A 190 2.45 -1.85 -13.20
N ASP A 191 1.84 -0.85 -12.59
CA ASP A 191 2.48 0.44 -12.31
C ASP A 191 3.18 0.34 -10.95
N PHE A 192 4.50 0.10 -10.97
CA PHE A 192 5.29 -0.01 -9.75
C PHE A 192 5.73 1.37 -9.28
N VAL A 193 5.50 1.66 -8.00
CA VAL A 193 5.90 2.89 -7.34
C VAL A 193 6.68 2.59 -6.06
N TYR A 194 7.81 3.27 -5.88
CA TYR A 194 8.71 3.01 -4.75
C TYR A 194 8.15 3.60 -3.45
N VAL A 195 8.34 2.90 -2.34
CA VAL A 195 7.73 3.22 -1.04
C VAL A 195 8.06 4.62 -0.54
N SER A 196 9.26 5.15 -0.78
CA SER A 196 9.60 6.52 -0.36
C SER A 196 8.84 7.58 -1.15
N ASP A 197 8.54 7.32 -2.43
CA ASP A 197 7.72 8.23 -3.24
C ASP A 197 6.27 8.22 -2.75
N VAL A 198 5.74 7.05 -2.37
CA VAL A 198 4.40 6.94 -1.77
C VAL A 198 4.35 7.65 -0.42
N ALA A 199 5.38 7.48 0.42
CA ALA A 199 5.48 8.21 1.69
C ALA A 199 5.49 9.73 1.49
N ALA A 200 6.20 10.22 0.47
CA ALA A 200 6.18 11.64 0.12
C ALA A 200 4.79 12.10 -0.36
N ALA A 201 4.05 11.26 -1.11
CA ALA A 201 2.68 11.56 -1.50
C ALA A 201 1.74 11.64 -0.29
N ASN A 202 1.90 10.74 0.69
CA ASN A 202 1.14 10.79 1.95
C ASN A 202 1.39 12.07 2.73
N VAL A 203 2.64 12.49 2.85
CA VAL A 203 2.99 13.76 3.52
C VAL A 203 2.34 14.94 2.79
N ALA A 204 2.46 15.00 1.46
CA ALA A 204 1.84 16.04 0.66
C ALA A 204 0.30 16.05 0.79
N ALA A 205 -0.32 14.87 0.91
CA ALA A 205 -1.75 14.72 1.13
C ALA A 205 -2.19 15.19 2.51
N VAL A 206 -1.42 14.87 3.56
CA VAL A 206 -1.72 15.28 4.95
C VAL A 206 -1.60 16.80 5.11
N LEU A 207 -0.54 17.39 4.58
CA LEU A 207 -0.26 18.82 4.69
C LEU A 207 -1.03 19.69 3.68
N GLY A 208 -1.56 19.06 2.61
CA GLY A 208 -2.25 19.75 1.53
C GLY A 208 -3.74 19.93 1.76
N ARG A 209 -4.42 20.52 0.77
CA ARG A 209 -5.87 20.79 0.79
C ARG A 209 -6.66 20.09 -0.32
N VAL A 210 -6.01 19.25 -1.10
CA VAL A 210 -6.63 18.52 -2.23
C VAL A 210 -7.67 17.53 -1.71
N SER A 211 -8.83 17.48 -2.35
CA SER A 211 -9.91 16.53 -2.04
C SER A 211 -10.25 15.65 -3.23
N GLY A 212 -11.02 14.60 -2.98
CA GLY A 212 -11.45 13.62 -3.99
C GLY A 212 -10.45 12.46 -4.14
N GLU A 213 -10.20 12.01 -5.34
CA GLU A 213 -9.30 10.88 -5.63
C GLU A 213 -8.05 11.37 -6.36
N VAL A 214 -6.90 10.79 -6.04
CA VAL A 214 -5.63 11.08 -6.71
C VAL A 214 -4.84 9.79 -6.93
N ASN A 215 -4.44 9.54 -8.18
CA ASN A 215 -3.57 8.44 -8.55
C ASN A 215 -2.12 8.69 -8.12
N ILE A 216 -1.53 7.72 -7.44
CA ILE A 216 -0.14 7.72 -7.02
C ILE A 216 0.56 6.54 -7.69
N GLY A 217 1.12 6.79 -8.85
CA GLY A 217 1.81 5.82 -9.69
C GLY A 217 2.98 6.44 -10.43
N SER A 218 3.76 5.61 -11.10
CA SER A 218 4.88 6.06 -11.94
C SER A 218 4.44 6.49 -13.35
N GLY A 219 3.23 6.13 -13.77
CA GLY A 219 2.75 6.30 -15.13
C GLY A 219 3.39 5.33 -16.14
N ARG A 220 3.98 4.24 -15.67
CA ARG A 220 4.70 3.28 -16.50
C ARG A 220 4.30 1.85 -16.18
N GLU A 221 4.06 1.08 -17.23
CA GLU A 221 3.83 -0.36 -17.11
C GLU A 221 5.16 -1.11 -17.02
N THR A 222 5.24 -2.06 -16.09
CA THR A 222 6.37 -3.00 -16.02
C THR A 222 5.80 -4.41 -15.82
N SER A 223 6.24 -5.38 -16.65
CA SER A 223 5.77 -6.77 -16.54
C SER A 223 6.40 -7.48 -15.34
N ILE A 224 5.72 -8.52 -14.86
CA ILE A 224 6.25 -9.38 -13.78
C ILE A 224 7.57 -10.02 -14.21
N ASN A 225 7.65 -10.51 -15.46
CA ASN A 225 8.89 -11.05 -16.02
C ASN A 225 10.04 -10.04 -15.98
N ALA A 226 9.78 -8.77 -16.31
CA ALA A 226 10.80 -7.73 -16.27
C ALA A 226 11.29 -7.45 -14.83
N ILE A 227 10.40 -7.48 -13.83
CA ILE A 227 10.77 -7.35 -12.41
C ILE A 227 11.66 -8.52 -11.98
N VAL A 228 11.23 -9.74 -12.25
CA VAL A 228 11.98 -10.96 -11.87
C VAL A 228 13.35 -10.98 -12.53
N LYS A 229 13.42 -10.71 -13.84
CA LYS A 229 14.68 -10.64 -14.59
C LYS A 229 15.65 -9.64 -13.96
N ARG A 230 15.21 -8.42 -13.69
CA ARG A 230 16.06 -7.36 -13.10
C ARG A 230 16.54 -7.72 -11.70
N LEU A 231 15.71 -8.35 -10.87
CA LEU A 231 16.12 -8.80 -9.53
C LEU A 231 17.13 -9.95 -9.60
N LEU A 232 17.01 -10.87 -10.55
CA LEU A 232 18.00 -11.92 -10.80
C LEU A 232 19.34 -11.32 -11.24
N GLU A 233 19.33 -10.37 -12.17
CA GLU A 233 20.53 -9.65 -12.61
C GLU A 233 21.18 -8.89 -11.45
N GLU A 234 20.41 -8.11 -10.68
CA GLU A 234 20.88 -7.35 -9.53
C GLU A 234 21.48 -8.24 -8.43
N SER A 235 20.89 -9.40 -8.21
CA SER A 235 21.31 -10.32 -7.16
C SER A 235 22.52 -11.20 -7.52
N GLY A 236 22.80 -11.37 -8.80
CA GLY A 236 23.75 -12.37 -9.32
C GLY A 236 23.35 -13.81 -9.00
N ARG A 237 22.08 -14.07 -8.65
CA ARG A 237 21.61 -15.39 -8.22
C ARG A 237 20.90 -16.12 -9.36
N HIS A 238 21.09 -17.43 -9.39
CA HIS A 238 20.31 -18.34 -10.22
C HIS A 238 19.25 -19.01 -9.35
N THR A 239 17.98 -18.89 -9.75
CA THR A 239 16.84 -19.47 -9.02
C THR A 239 15.88 -20.06 -10.04
N LYS A 240 15.39 -21.27 -9.78
CA LYS A 240 14.35 -21.92 -10.60
C LYS A 240 13.11 -21.05 -10.65
N ILE A 241 12.55 -20.89 -11.85
CA ILE A 241 11.26 -20.22 -12.05
C ILE A 241 10.21 -21.29 -12.37
N GLU A 242 9.10 -21.26 -11.67
CA GLU A 242 7.93 -22.12 -11.88
C GLU A 242 6.76 -21.25 -12.34
N PHE A 243 6.22 -21.58 -13.51
CA PHE A 243 5.00 -20.95 -14.01
C PHE A 243 3.79 -21.75 -13.50
N LEU A 244 2.88 -21.05 -12.84
CA LEU A 244 1.64 -21.61 -12.31
C LEU A 244 0.44 -21.11 -13.11
N PRO A 245 -0.73 -21.76 -13.04
CA PRO A 245 -1.94 -21.28 -13.69
C PRO A 245 -2.20 -19.79 -13.37
N ALA A 246 -2.72 -19.06 -14.35
CA ALA A 246 -3.10 -17.66 -14.14
C ALA A 246 -4.14 -17.55 -13.02
N ARG A 247 -4.07 -16.46 -12.26
CA ARG A 247 -5.06 -16.18 -11.21
C ARG A 247 -6.34 -15.66 -11.85
N GLU A 248 -7.47 -16.16 -11.39
CA GLU A 248 -8.77 -15.64 -11.77
C GLU A 248 -8.94 -14.18 -11.28
N PHE A 249 -9.67 -13.39 -12.05
CA PHE A 249 -9.97 -11.98 -11.74
C PHE A 249 -8.73 -11.08 -11.54
N GLU A 250 -7.58 -11.49 -12.05
CA GLU A 250 -6.39 -10.66 -12.07
C GLU A 250 -6.39 -9.75 -13.31
N VAL A 251 -6.35 -8.43 -13.08
CA VAL A 251 -6.26 -7.42 -14.15
C VAL A 251 -4.96 -7.63 -14.93
N ARG A 252 -5.06 -7.71 -16.26
CA ARG A 252 -3.89 -7.96 -17.14
C ARG A 252 -2.93 -6.78 -17.18
N ARG A 253 -3.45 -5.55 -17.26
CA ARG A 253 -2.64 -4.36 -17.40
C ARG A 253 -3.07 -3.27 -16.43
N VAL A 254 -2.09 -2.66 -15.74
CA VAL A 254 -2.33 -1.53 -14.82
C VAL A 254 -1.28 -0.45 -15.08
N CYS A 255 -1.76 0.76 -15.34
CA CYS A 255 -0.96 1.97 -15.44
C CYS A 255 -1.82 3.15 -15.01
N LEU A 256 -1.32 4.02 -14.14
CA LEU A 256 -2.06 5.16 -13.59
C LEU A 256 -1.55 6.46 -14.21
N ASP A 257 -2.45 7.38 -14.53
CA ASP A 257 -2.06 8.74 -14.90
C ASP A 257 -1.76 9.57 -13.64
N PRO A 258 -0.51 9.97 -13.36
CA PRO A 258 -0.14 10.73 -12.17
C PRO A 258 -0.33 12.26 -12.34
N ALA A 259 -0.92 12.71 -13.43
CA ALA A 259 -1.01 14.15 -13.76
C ALA A 259 -1.74 14.97 -12.69
N ARG A 260 -2.76 14.39 -12.02
CA ARG A 260 -3.48 15.06 -10.94
C ARG A 260 -2.60 15.22 -9.70
N ALA A 261 -1.82 14.18 -9.32
CA ALA A 261 -0.84 14.26 -8.23
C ALA A 261 0.22 15.34 -8.52
N HIS A 262 0.73 15.38 -9.73
CA HIS A 262 1.70 16.40 -10.13
C HIS A 262 1.15 17.82 -9.97
N ARG A 263 -0.05 18.09 -10.48
CA ARG A 263 -0.66 19.43 -10.45
C ARG A 263 -1.09 19.89 -9.06
N HIS A 264 -1.65 18.99 -8.26
CA HIS A 264 -2.34 19.37 -7.03
C HIS A 264 -1.61 19.01 -5.74
N LEU A 265 -0.71 18.01 -5.77
CA LEU A 265 0.14 17.64 -4.64
C LEU A 265 1.61 18.04 -4.85
N SER A 266 1.96 18.64 -6.00
CA SER A 266 3.36 18.89 -6.41
C SER A 266 4.22 17.63 -6.33
N TRP A 267 3.61 16.47 -6.57
CA TRP A 267 4.22 15.15 -6.41
C TRP A 267 4.46 14.46 -7.76
N LYS A 268 5.60 13.79 -7.84
CA LYS A 268 5.92 12.84 -8.93
C LYS A 268 6.78 11.71 -8.37
N ALA A 269 6.67 10.52 -8.96
CA ALA A 269 7.60 9.43 -8.68
C ALA A 269 9.01 9.85 -9.12
N LYS A 270 9.98 9.74 -8.21
CA LYS A 270 11.38 10.14 -8.43
C LYS A 270 12.31 8.95 -8.55
N VAL A 271 11.99 7.86 -7.88
CA VAL A 271 12.83 6.66 -7.85
C VAL A 271 12.57 5.81 -9.09
N SER A 272 13.60 5.59 -9.90
CA SER A 272 13.49 4.69 -11.05
C SER A 272 13.29 3.24 -10.59
N ILE A 273 12.65 2.41 -11.43
CA ILE A 273 12.41 1.00 -11.10
C ILE A 273 13.73 0.27 -10.79
N ASN A 274 14.80 0.53 -11.54
CA ASN A 274 16.10 -0.11 -11.32
C ASN A 274 16.70 0.28 -9.97
N ALA A 275 16.75 1.59 -9.66
CA ALA A 275 17.25 2.07 -8.36
C ALA A 275 16.42 1.53 -7.18
N GLY A 276 15.08 1.50 -7.33
CA GLY A 276 14.20 0.98 -6.29
C GLY A 276 14.36 -0.53 -6.06
N LEU A 277 14.54 -1.32 -7.14
CA LEU A 277 14.78 -2.77 -7.02
C LEU A 277 16.15 -3.05 -6.36
N ALA A 278 17.21 -2.34 -6.75
CA ALA A 278 18.54 -2.44 -6.13
C ALA A 278 18.48 -2.12 -4.63
N ALA A 279 17.84 -1.00 -4.25
CA ALA A 279 17.67 -0.62 -2.84
C ALA A 279 16.85 -1.65 -2.06
N THR A 280 15.79 -2.19 -2.66
CA THR A 280 14.94 -3.23 -2.04
C THR A 280 15.73 -4.51 -1.82
N TRP A 281 16.46 -4.98 -2.84
CA TRP A 281 17.33 -6.16 -2.72
C TRP A 281 18.38 -5.99 -1.64
N ALA A 282 19.08 -4.85 -1.60
CA ALA A 282 20.10 -4.55 -0.60
C ALA A 282 19.53 -4.61 0.83
N TRP A 283 18.33 -4.07 1.05
CA TRP A 283 17.65 -4.12 2.34
C TRP A 283 17.28 -5.56 2.74
N PHE A 284 16.68 -6.34 1.85
CA PHE A 284 16.34 -7.74 2.13
C PHE A 284 17.57 -8.57 2.45
N ARG A 285 18.66 -8.38 1.71
CA ARG A 285 19.95 -9.07 1.95
C ARG A 285 20.50 -8.75 3.33
N LYS A 286 20.54 -7.47 3.73
CA LYS A 286 21.01 -7.04 5.04
C LYS A 286 20.19 -7.66 6.16
N ARG A 287 18.88 -7.61 6.05
CA ARG A 287 17.94 -8.18 7.04
C ARG A 287 18.08 -9.69 7.16
N HIS A 288 18.17 -10.40 6.05
CA HIS A 288 18.36 -11.85 6.04
C HIS A 288 19.68 -12.25 6.71
N SER A 289 20.77 -11.53 6.45
CA SER A 289 22.07 -11.77 7.10
C SER A 289 22.00 -11.56 8.61
N ALA A 290 21.36 -10.48 9.06
CA ALA A 290 21.17 -10.20 10.49
C ALA A 290 20.32 -11.26 11.20
N GLN A 291 19.22 -11.71 10.56
CA GLN A 291 18.39 -12.79 11.10
C GLN A 291 19.17 -14.12 11.24
N ARG A 292 19.97 -14.46 10.23
CA ARG A 292 20.82 -15.66 10.29
C ARG A 292 21.89 -15.57 11.38
N ALA A 293 22.55 -14.42 11.53
CA ALA A 293 23.52 -14.19 12.59
C ALA A 293 22.86 -14.38 13.98
N ALA A 294 21.69 -13.77 14.20
CA ALA A 294 20.92 -13.93 15.43
C ALA A 294 20.53 -15.40 15.71
N THR A 295 20.11 -16.13 14.68
CA THR A 295 19.75 -17.57 14.82
C THR A 295 20.97 -18.45 15.15
N LEU A 296 22.16 -18.05 14.70
CA LEU A 296 23.41 -18.79 14.93
C LEU A 296 24.17 -18.30 16.17
N GLY A 297 23.64 -17.32 16.92
CA GLY A 297 24.31 -16.73 18.09
C GLY A 297 25.61 -16.02 17.75
N LEU A 298 25.77 -15.56 16.50
CA LEU A 298 26.95 -14.83 16.05
C LEU A 298 26.78 -13.32 16.30
N PRO A 299 27.83 -12.60 16.69
CA PRO A 299 27.81 -11.15 16.93
C PRO A 299 27.51 -10.34 15.66
#